data_148acaf5b7b3ad0604d1c664f9d1986a
#
_entry.id   148acaf5b7b3ad0604d1c664f9d1986a
#
_cell.length_a   1.000
_cell.length_b   1.000
_cell.length_c   1.000
_cell.angle_alpha   90.00
_cell.angle_beta   90.00
_cell.angle_gamma   90.00
#
_symmetry.space_group_name_H-M   'P 1'
#
loop_
_entity.id
_entity.type
_entity.pdbx_description
1 polymer ?
#
loop_
_entity_poly.entity_id
_entity_poly.type
_entity_poly.pdbx_seq_one_letter_code
_entity_poly.pdbx_strand_id
1 'polypeptide(L)'
;FRGKMILVFVIGGVIPFFGVTVYLNNRAANSLIEQNKKAQKQELHLMASILEDAVPDMEKVCENMNINTVLSNMITKDYTDEKKWQKDKGKLWEIDRYMQDYKQSISDIVIYVSNETLCYDRPFTYLGPSVTQQSWYSDVCDRKGGLIWCYGEDREGKQKCIQVAKQIVSADGEQLGILAVQMNMDLINSAIADREENTVLLYNDVNVLYTNYEVSGTEELALETYLRSTTRWTGNTRFSVIGKDRFVTYKKVHPQNTTNYYSLVSVQDYSGITEQINQVTFNAYLIVGIGMLISFAMIIGYSTS
;
A
#
# COMPACT_ATOMS: atom_id res chain seq x y z
N PHE A 1 65.59 -14.62 13.63
CA PHE A 1 64.62 -14.76 14.71
C PHE A 1 63.39 -13.89 14.44
N ARG A 2 63.55 -12.60 14.17
CA ARG A 2 62.48 -11.60 13.93
C ARG A 2 61.50 -12.00 12.82
N GLY A 3 61.98 -12.52 11.67
CA GLY A 3 61.12 -12.92 10.56
C GLY A 3 60.26 -14.17 10.88
N LYS A 4 60.76 -15.10 11.69
CA LYS A 4 60.00 -16.25 12.12
C LYS A 4 58.87 -15.85 13.11
N MET A 5 59.11 -14.90 14.01
CA MET A 5 58.08 -14.38 14.92
C MET A 5 56.95 -13.63 14.18
N ILE A 6 57.32 -12.80 13.19
CA ILE A 6 56.33 -12.13 12.35
C ILE A 6 55.47 -13.18 11.60
N LEU A 7 56.08 -14.20 11.03
CA LEU A 7 55.36 -15.26 10.31
C LEU A 7 54.39 -16.00 11.20
N VAL A 8 54.79 -16.38 12.42
CA VAL A 8 53.93 -17.07 13.41
C VAL A 8 52.77 -16.15 13.82
N PHE A 9 53.00 -14.85 14.01
CA PHE A 9 51.97 -13.90 14.32
C PHE A 9 50.94 -13.71 13.17
N VAL A 10 51.43 -13.62 11.91
CA VAL A 10 50.56 -13.52 10.76
C VAL A 10 49.70 -14.79 10.58
N ILE A 11 50.31 -15.96 10.64
CA ILE A 11 49.59 -17.22 10.43
C ILE A 11 48.69 -17.56 11.61
N GLY A 12 49.18 -17.37 12.83
CA GLY A 12 48.46 -17.76 14.05
C GLY A 12 47.47 -16.75 14.58
N GLY A 13 47.63 -15.46 14.22
CA GLY A 13 46.80 -14.38 14.71
C GLY A 13 46.00 -13.66 13.60
N VAL A 14 46.71 -13.07 12.62
CA VAL A 14 46.07 -12.17 11.63
C VAL A 14 45.10 -12.94 10.72
N ILE A 15 45.51 -14.07 10.19
CA ILE A 15 44.67 -14.87 9.27
C ILE A 15 43.39 -15.41 9.93
N PRO A 16 43.47 -16.07 11.12
CA PRO A 16 42.26 -16.53 11.81
C PRO A 16 41.36 -15.40 12.21
N PHE A 17 41.92 -14.27 12.72
CA PHE A 17 41.15 -13.12 13.12
C PHE A 17 40.42 -12.43 11.97
N PHE A 18 41.08 -12.30 10.81
CA PHE A 18 40.48 -11.82 9.57
C PHE A 18 39.36 -12.76 9.10
N GLY A 19 39.57 -14.07 9.13
CA GLY A 19 38.57 -15.07 8.76
C GLY A 19 37.32 -15.01 9.64
N VAL A 20 37.49 -14.86 10.95
CA VAL A 20 36.38 -14.68 11.89
C VAL A 20 35.63 -13.36 11.62
N THR A 21 36.35 -12.28 11.32
CA THR A 21 35.73 -10.98 11.03
C THR A 21 34.89 -11.03 9.75
N VAL A 22 35.41 -11.62 8.68
CA VAL A 22 34.65 -11.82 7.43
C VAL A 22 33.41 -12.66 7.67
N TYR A 23 33.55 -13.74 8.43
CA TYR A 23 32.42 -14.59 8.79
C TYR A 23 31.33 -13.84 9.58
N LEU A 24 31.73 -13.12 10.63
CA LEU A 24 30.79 -12.34 11.46
C LEU A 24 30.12 -11.22 10.66
N ASN A 25 30.87 -10.56 9.78
CA ASN A 25 30.32 -9.53 8.92
C ASN A 25 29.27 -10.06 7.95
N ASN A 26 29.56 -11.19 7.29
CA ASN A 26 28.59 -11.83 6.41
C ASN A 26 27.33 -12.27 7.18
N ARG A 27 27.51 -12.74 8.41
CA ARG A 27 26.38 -13.12 9.28
C ARG A 27 25.56 -11.90 9.70
N ALA A 28 26.20 -10.78 10.03
CA ALA A 28 25.53 -9.53 10.36
C ALA A 28 24.75 -8.98 9.16
N ALA A 29 25.35 -8.97 7.97
CA ALA A 29 24.69 -8.55 6.74
C ALA A 29 23.45 -9.39 6.44
N ASN A 30 23.57 -10.73 6.50
CA ASN A 30 22.41 -11.61 6.31
C ASN A 30 21.32 -11.39 7.37
N SER A 31 21.73 -11.13 8.62
CA SER A 31 20.78 -10.83 9.71
C SER A 31 20.01 -9.53 9.46
N LEU A 32 20.66 -8.48 8.95
CA LEU A 32 20.02 -7.22 8.58
C LEU A 32 19.00 -7.43 7.45
N ILE A 33 19.37 -8.16 6.41
CA ILE A 33 18.45 -8.50 5.31
C ILE A 33 17.23 -9.26 5.83
N GLU A 34 17.42 -10.26 6.67
CA GLU A 34 16.31 -11.04 7.22
C GLU A 34 15.43 -10.23 8.19
N GLN A 35 16.02 -9.32 8.97
CA GLN A 35 15.26 -8.38 9.82
C GLN A 35 14.38 -7.45 8.97
N ASN A 36 14.93 -6.86 7.91
CA ASN A 36 14.17 -6.01 7.00
C ASN A 36 13.03 -6.78 6.32
N LYS A 37 13.29 -7.99 5.82
CA LYS A 37 12.24 -8.87 5.26
C LYS A 37 11.12 -9.16 6.27
N LYS A 38 11.49 -9.40 7.53
CA LYS A 38 10.52 -9.68 8.59
C LYS A 38 9.68 -8.45 8.90
N ALA A 39 10.30 -7.27 8.98
CA ALA A 39 9.60 -6.00 9.20
C ALA A 39 8.58 -5.73 8.08
N GLN A 40 9.01 -5.82 6.81
CA GLN A 40 8.12 -5.65 5.66
C GLN A 40 6.95 -6.66 5.65
N LYS A 41 7.21 -7.92 5.96
CA LYS A 41 6.14 -8.93 6.06
C LYS A 41 5.13 -8.62 7.15
N GLN A 42 5.58 -8.10 8.31
CA GLN A 42 4.69 -7.71 9.40
C GLN A 42 3.81 -6.53 9.01
N GLU A 43 4.37 -5.55 8.31
CA GLU A 43 3.64 -4.41 7.77
C GLU A 43 2.56 -4.84 6.78
N LEU A 44 2.95 -5.61 5.76
CA LEU A 44 2.01 -6.14 4.78
C LEU A 44 0.92 -7.00 5.43
N HIS A 45 1.24 -7.69 6.54
CA HIS A 45 0.24 -8.46 7.28
C HIS A 45 -0.78 -7.55 7.97
N LEU A 46 -0.33 -6.46 8.59
CA LEU A 46 -1.20 -5.49 9.21
C LEU A 46 -2.14 -4.83 8.18
N MET A 47 -1.59 -4.35 7.07
CA MET A 47 -2.39 -3.77 5.99
C MET A 47 -3.37 -4.78 5.38
N ALA A 48 -2.94 -6.04 5.23
CA ALA A 48 -3.81 -7.10 4.76
C ALA A 48 -5.01 -7.32 5.68
N SER A 49 -4.80 -7.30 6.99
CA SER A 49 -5.90 -7.44 7.97
C SER A 49 -6.89 -6.27 7.84
N ILE A 50 -6.39 -5.05 7.66
CA ILE A 50 -7.26 -3.88 7.45
C ILE A 50 -8.14 -4.05 6.19
N LEU A 51 -7.55 -4.53 5.09
CA LEU A 51 -8.31 -4.77 3.86
C LEU A 51 -9.27 -5.95 3.97
N GLU A 52 -8.87 -7.02 4.65
CA GLU A 52 -9.72 -8.20 4.91
C GLU A 52 -10.99 -7.82 5.67
N ASP A 53 -10.92 -6.81 6.54
CA ASP A 53 -12.05 -6.32 7.32
C ASP A 53 -12.85 -5.24 6.56
N ALA A 54 -12.19 -4.27 5.94
CA ALA A 54 -12.84 -3.11 5.34
C ALA A 54 -13.53 -3.41 3.99
N VAL A 55 -12.92 -4.25 3.15
CA VAL A 55 -13.43 -4.52 1.80
C VAL A 55 -14.83 -5.16 1.81
N PRO A 56 -15.09 -6.22 2.59
CA PRO A 56 -16.43 -6.81 2.66
C PRO A 56 -17.49 -5.83 3.15
N ASP A 57 -17.16 -4.96 4.10
CA ASP A 57 -18.07 -3.96 4.63
C ASP A 57 -18.47 -2.95 3.53
N MET A 58 -17.50 -2.45 2.78
CA MET A 58 -17.74 -1.50 1.69
C MET A 58 -18.57 -2.10 0.56
N GLU A 59 -18.25 -3.31 0.12
CA GLU A 59 -18.99 -4.01 -0.93
C GLU A 59 -20.43 -4.27 -0.49
N LYS A 60 -20.63 -4.75 0.75
CA LYS A 60 -21.95 -4.98 1.32
C LYS A 60 -22.82 -3.71 1.38
N VAL A 61 -22.22 -2.59 1.81
CA VAL A 61 -22.93 -1.30 1.84
C VAL A 61 -23.29 -0.86 0.43
N CYS A 62 -22.37 -0.95 -0.51
CA CYS A 62 -22.59 -0.59 -1.90
C CYS A 62 -23.71 -1.43 -2.54
N GLU A 63 -23.74 -2.73 -2.29
CA GLU A 63 -24.78 -3.63 -2.81
C GLU A 63 -26.14 -3.35 -2.16
N ASN A 64 -26.22 -3.22 -0.85
CA ASN A 64 -27.47 -2.96 -0.13
C ASN A 64 -28.10 -1.63 -0.55
N MET A 65 -27.29 -0.59 -0.73
CA MET A 65 -27.78 0.72 -1.16
C MET A 65 -28.23 0.74 -2.62
N ASN A 66 -27.61 -0.04 -3.49
CA ASN A 66 -27.96 -0.07 -4.91
C ASN A 66 -29.38 -0.59 -5.17
N ILE A 67 -29.88 -1.50 -4.34
CA ILE A 67 -31.23 -2.05 -4.43
C ILE A 67 -32.28 -1.25 -3.64
N ASN A 68 -31.87 -0.12 -3.05
CA ASN A 68 -32.75 0.71 -2.24
C ASN A 68 -33.70 1.52 -3.11
N THR A 69 -34.96 1.09 -3.14
CA THR A 69 -36.02 1.75 -3.92
C THR A 69 -36.31 3.19 -3.48
N VAL A 70 -36.08 3.50 -2.20
CA VAL A 70 -36.23 4.88 -1.68
C VAL A 70 -35.20 5.79 -2.34
N LEU A 71 -33.95 5.35 -2.44
CA LEU A 71 -32.88 6.09 -3.07
C LEU A 71 -33.16 6.32 -4.56
N SER A 72 -33.53 5.28 -5.30
CA SER A 72 -33.87 5.40 -6.72
C SER A 72 -35.02 6.37 -6.97
N ASN A 73 -36.06 6.33 -6.12
CA ASN A 73 -37.17 7.26 -6.19
C ASN A 73 -36.76 8.70 -5.86
N MET A 74 -35.82 8.90 -4.94
CA MET A 74 -35.29 10.25 -4.63
C MET A 74 -34.48 10.83 -5.78
N ILE A 75 -33.66 10.03 -6.42
CA ILE A 75 -32.80 10.46 -7.54
C ILE A 75 -33.62 10.93 -8.73
N THR A 76 -34.76 10.29 -8.99
CA THR A 76 -35.64 10.59 -10.16
C THR A 76 -36.69 11.67 -9.91
N LYS A 77 -36.91 12.04 -8.65
CA LYS A 77 -37.96 12.98 -8.25
C LYS A 77 -37.56 14.43 -8.50
N ASP A 78 -38.56 15.23 -8.93
CA ASP A 78 -38.39 16.68 -9.06
C ASP A 78 -38.49 17.39 -7.69
N TYR A 79 -37.42 18.10 -7.31
CA TYR A 79 -37.29 18.87 -6.07
C TYR A 79 -37.23 20.39 -6.31
N THR A 80 -37.78 20.90 -7.37
CA THR A 80 -37.93 22.33 -7.59
C THR A 80 -38.61 23.03 -6.40
N ASP A 81 -39.48 22.29 -5.68
CA ASP A 81 -40.06 22.72 -4.39
C ASP A 81 -39.22 22.20 -3.22
N GLU A 82 -38.53 23.12 -2.55
CA GLU A 82 -37.66 22.81 -1.40
C GLU A 82 -38.39 22.05 -0.27
N LYS A 83 -39.70 22.29 -0.07
CA LYS A 83 -40.49 21.58 0.93
C LYS A 83 -40.53 20.06 0.68
N LYS A 84 -40.53 19.66 -0.60
CA LYS A 84 -40.49 18.23 -0.95
C LYS A 84 -39.15 17.60 -0.56
N TRP A 85 -38.05 18.33 -0.78
CA TRP A 85 -36.72 17.88 -0.35
C TRP A 85 -36.63 17.72 1.16
N GLN A 86 -37.04 18.72 1.94
CA GLN A 86 -37.00 18.67 3.39
C GLN A 86 -37.81 17.48 3.96
N LYS A 87 -38.94 17.16 3.33
CA LYS A 87 -39.76 15.99 3.71
C LYS A 87 -39.07 14.67 3.41
N ASP A 88 -38.39 14.57 2.28
CA ASP A 88 -37.77 13.32 1.84
C ASP A 88 -36.36 13.13 2.44
N LYS A 89 -35.66 14.20 2.82
CA LYS A 89 -34.32 14.15 3.44
C LYS A 89 -34.28 13.21 4.66
N GLY A 90 -35.35 13.19 5.47
CA GLY A 90 -35.43 12.28 6.62
C GLY A 90 -35.40 10.80 6.27
N LYS A 91 -35.62 10.42 5.00
CA LYS A 91 -35.52 9.02 4.54
C LYS A 91 -34.08 8.57 4.32
N LEU A 92 -33.11 9.49 4.36
CA LEU A 92 -31.68 9.19 4.23
C LEU A 92 -31.03 8.65 5.52
N TRP A 93 -31.84 8.49 6.61
CA TRP A 93 -31.36 7.98 7.89
C TRP A 93 -30.60 6.65 7.79
N GLU A 94 -30.91 5.86 6.77
CA GLU A 94 -30.25 4.59 6.52
C GLU A 94 -28.79 4.75 6.10
N ILE A 95 -28.49 5.82 5.35
CA ILE A 95 -27.11 6.18 4.98
C ILE A 95 -26.33 6.59 6.21
N ASP A 96 -26.92 7.44 7.06
CA ASP A 96 -26.30 7.85 8.32
C ASP A 96 -26.03 6.65 9.23
N ARG A 97 -26.96 5.68 9.25
CA ARG A 97 -26.76 4.42 9.97
C ARG A 97 -25.58 3.63 9.41
N TYR A 98 -25.47 3.45 8.09
CA TYR A 98 -24.31 2.76 7.50
C TYR A 98 -23.00 3.48 7.82
N MET A 99 -22.99 4.80 7.77
CA MET A 99 -21.82 5.60 8.16
C MET A 99 -21.41 5.41 9.62
N GLN A 100 -22.38 5.20 10.53
CA GLN A 100 -22.10 4.92 11.94
C GLN A 100 -21.66 3.48 12.18
N ASP A 101 -22.38 2.50 11.59
CA ASP A 101 -22.12 1.08 11.78
C ASP A 101 -20.73 0.68 11.22
N TYR A 102 -20.32 1.29 10.11
CA TYR A 102 -19.07 0.98 9.39
C TYR A 102 -18.03 2.11 9.40
N LYS A 103 -18.09 3.02 10.38
CA LYS A 103 -17.19 4.19 10.48
C LYS A 103 -15.70 3.85 10.52
N GLN A 104 -15.34 2.64 10.91
CA GLN A 104 -13.95 2.18 10.88
C GLN A 104 -13.50 1.91 9.44
N SER A 105 -14.35 1.27 8.64
CA SER A 105 -14.04 0.87 7.26
C SER A 105 -14.34 1.97 6.23
N ILE A 106 -15.36 2.82 6.49
CA ILE A 106 -15.93 3.76 5.53
C ILE A 106 -15.78 5.20 6.04
N SER A 107 -15.26 6.09 5.19
CA SER A 107 -15.16 7.53 5.46
C SER A 107 -16.34 8.33 4.91
N ASP A 108 -16.84 7.98 3.73
CA ASP A 108 -18.00 8.65 3.13
C ASP A 108 -18.77 7.72 2.17
N ILE A 109 -20.04 8.05 1.96
CA ILE A 109 -20.89 7.47 0.94
C ILE A 109 -21.35 8.61 0.03
N VAL A 110 -20.97 8.54 -1.24
CA VAL A 110 -21.22 9.59 -2.23
C VAL A 110 -22.12 9.05 -3.33
N ILE A 111 -23.16 9.81 -3.66
CA ILE A 111 -24.10 9.47 -4.73
C ILE A 111 -24.03 10.55 -5.78
N TYR A 112 -23.41 10.23 -6.90
CA TYR A 112 -23.30 11.13 -8.04
C TYR A 112 -24.54 11.04 -8.89
N VAL A 113 -25.22 12.16 -9.10
CA VAL A 113 -26.49 12.25 -9.84
C VAL A 113 -26.51 13.45 -10.78
N SER A 114 -27.25 13.34 -11.88
CA SER A 114 -27.43 14.42 -12.85
C SER A 114 -28.73 15.21 -12.67
N ASN A 115 -29.53 14.90 -11.64
CA ASN A 115 -30.79 15.62 -11.37
C ASN A 115 -30.52 17.01 -10.80
N GLU A 116 -30.64 18.04 -11.62
CA GLU A 116 -30.36 19.43 -11.28
C GLU A 116 -31.32 20.03 -10.22
N THR A 117 -32.47 19.38 -9.99
CA THR A 117 -33.43 19.83 -9.00
C THR A 117 -33.16 19.35 -7.59
N LEU A 118 -32.23 18.39 -7.47
CA LEU A 118 -31.86 17.78 -6.20
C LEU A 118 -30.88 18.70 -5.44
N CYS A 119 -31.08 18.85 -4.13
CA CYS A 119 -30.13 19.57 -3.30
C CYS A 119 -28.85 18.75 -3.11
N TYR A 120 -27.71 19.29 -3.51
CA TYR A 120 -26.41 18.62 -3.43
C TYR A 120 -25.78 18.70 -2.03
N ASP A 121 -26.59 18.32 -1.03
CA ASP A 121 -26.13 18.02 0.31
C ASP A 121 -25.76 16.53 0.43
N ARG A 122 -25.00 16.17 1.46
CA ARG A 122 -24.73 14.75 1.73
C ARG A 122 -26.01 13.92 1.70
N PRO A 123 -26.02 12.79 1.02
CA PRO A 123 -24.93 12.08 0.34
C PRO A 123 -24.75 12.47 -1.15
N PHE A 124 -25.56 13.37 -1.69
CA PHE A 124 -25.61 13.66 -3.11
C PHE A 124 -24.53 14.65 -3.58
N THR A 125 -24.02 14.40 -4.78
CA THR A 125 -23.05 15.23 -5.48
C THR A 125 -23.40 15.27 -6.97
N TYR A 126 -23.20 16.42 -7.62
CA TYR A 126 -23.47 16.56 -9.04
C TYR A 126 -22.55 15.68 -9.89
N LEU A 127 -23.15 14.92 -10.82
CA LEU A 127 -22.44 14.12 -11.80
C LEU A 127 -22.01 15.03 -12.98
N GLY A 128 -21.05 15.91 -12.71
CA GLY A 128 -20.54 16.85 -13.69
C GLY A 128 -19.23 16.43 -14.34
N PRO A 129 -18.64 17.35 -15.18
CA PRO A 129 -17.39 17.06 -15.89
C PRO A 129 -16.22 16.67 -14.98
N SER A 130 -16.15 17.19 -13.77
CA SER A 130 -15.12 16.83 -12.78
C SER A 130 -15.12 15.35 -12.40
N VAL A 131 -16.28 14.70 -12.48
CA VAL A 131 -16.45 13.28 -12.19
C VAL A 131 -16.35 12.44 -13.46
N THR A 132 -17.03 12.87 -14.53
CA THR A 132 -17.10 12.10 -15.78
C THR A 132 -15.77 12.05 -16.54
N GLN A 133 -14.84 12.95 -16.26
CA GLN A 133 -13.47 12.94 -16.81
C GLN A 133 -12.49 12.07 -16.01
N GLN A 134 -12.88 11.56 -14.85
CA GLN A 134 -12.02 10.65 -14.09
C GLN A 134 -11.98 9.26 -14.75
N SER A 135 -10.81 8.63 -14.69
CA SER A 135 -10.57 7.34 -15.38
C SER A 135 -11.51 6.23 -14.91
N TRP A 136 -11.86 6.22 -13.63
CA TRP A 136 -12.75 5.20 -13.07
C TRP A 136 -14.21 5.30 -13.56
N TYR A 137 -14.64 6.48 -14.03
CA TYR A 137 -16.03 6.71 -14.47
C TYR A 137 -16.40 5.80 -15.64
N SER A 138 -15.55 5.76 -16.68
CA SER A 138 -15.78 4.89 -17.83
C SER A 138 -15.88 3.41 -17.44
N ASP A 139 -15.00 2.97 -16.53
CA ASP A 139 -14.97 1.58 -16.08
C ASP A 139 -16.26 1.18 -15.34
N VAL A 140 -16.81 2.10 -14.52
CA VAL A 140 -18.10 1.89 -13.84
C VAL A 140 -19.24 1.83 -14.84
N CYS A 141 -19.24 2.69 -15.85
CA CYS A 141 -20.27 2.71 -16.91
C CYS A 141 -20.24 1.43 -17.77
N ASP A 142 -19.06 0.94 -18.09
CA ASP A 142 -18.90 -0.24 -18.94
C ASP A 142 -19.30 -1.54 -18.23
N ARG A 143 -19.19 -1.59 -16.90
CA ARG A 143 -19.52 -2.81 -16.11
C ARG A 143 -20.99 -3.01 -15.80
N LYS A 144 -21.89 -2.18 -16.24
CA LYS A 144 -23.35 -2.33 -16.16
C LYS A 144 -23.83 -2.95 -14.84
N GLY A 145 -23.61 -2.23 -13.74
CA GLY A 145 -24.08 -2.64 -12.41
C GLY A 145 -23.17 -3.59 -11.63
N GLY A 146 -21.96 -3.89 -12.12
CA GLY A 146 -20.90 -4.55 -11.36
C GLY A 146 -20.18 -3.57 -10.43
N LEU A 147 -19.61 -4.10 -9.34
CA LEU A 147 -18.73 -3.33 -8.46
C LEU A 147 -17.39 -3.05 -9.13
N ILE A 148 -16.92 -1.82 -9.04
CA ILE A 148 -15.60 -1.40 -9.49
C ILE A 148 -14.82 -0.84 -8.30
N TRP A 149 -13.67 -1.40 -8.04
CA TRP A 149 -12.69 -0.82 -7.14
C TRP A 149 -11.81 0.15 -7.90
N CYS A 150 -11.70 1.37 -7.40
CA CYS A 150 -10.98 2.44 -8.07
C CYS A 150 -10.37 3.42 -7.06
N TYR A 151 -9.50 4.25 -7.59
CA TYR A 151 -8.91 5.36 -6.88
C TYR A 151 -9.61 6.63 -7.32
N GLY A 152 -10.29 7.28 -6.39
CA GLY A 152 -11.04 8.51 -6.63
C GLY A 152 -10.55 9.65 -5.75
N GLU A 153 -11.26 10.74 -5.81
CA GLU A 153 -11.08 11.87 -4.92
C GLU A 153 -12.22 11.91 -3.90
N ASP A 154 -11.92 12.42 -2.71
CA ASP A 154 -12.95 12.68 -1.73
C ASP A 154 -13.97 13.72 -2.28
N ARG A 155 -15.08 13.87 -1.58
CA ARG A 155 -16.15 14.81 -2.00
C ARG A 155 -15.66 16.24 -2.23
N GLU A 156 -14.62 16.66 -1.53
CA GLU A 156 -14.05 17.99 -1.61
C GLU A 156 -12.96 18.11 -2.70
N GLY A 157 -12.58 17.01 -3.34
CA GLY A 157 -11.49 16.95 -4.33
C GLY A 157 -10.10 17.19 -3.73
N LYS A 158 -9.96 17.02 -2.41
CA LYS A 158 -8.72 17.34 -1.68
C LYS A 158 -7.83 16.14 -1.44
N GLN A 159 -8.43 14.99 -1.19
CA GLN A 159 -7.69 13.77 -0.86
C GLN A 159 -8.08 12.64 -1.80
N LYS A 160 -7.08 11.90 -2.21
CA LYS A 160 -7.30 10.68 -2.96
C LYS A 160 -7.68 9.55 -2.02
N CYS A 161 -8.67 8.76 -2.39
CA CYS A 161 -9.17 7.66 -1.59
C CYS A 161 -9.45 6.41 -2.43
N ILE A 162 -9.36 5.27 -1.80
CA ILE A 162 -9.83 4.01 -2.37
C ILE A 162 -11.35 4.00 -2.23
N GLN A 163 -12.04 3.66 -3.29
CA GLN A 163 -13.49 3.56 -3.28
C GLN A 163 -13.98 2.36 -4.07
N VAL A 164 -15.14 1.84 -3.69
CA VAL A 164 -15.93 0.91 -4.49
C VAL A 164 -17.10 1.69 -5.10
N ALA A 165 -17.26 1.61 -6.40
CA ALA A 165 -18.29 2.32 -7.13
C ALA A 165 -19.18 1.37 -7.94
N LYS A 166 -20.45 1.74 -8.10
CA LYS A 166 -21.45 0.98 -8.84
C LYS A 166 -22.47 1.92 -9.48
N GLN A 167 -22.92 1.59 -10.69
CA GLN A 167 -24.05 2.28 -11.30
C GLN A 167 -25.35 2.04 -10.53
N ILE A 168 -26.12 3.11 -10.32
CA ILE A 168 -27.52 3.03 -9.91
C ILE A 168 -28.34 3.07 -11.20
N VAL A 169 -29.11 2.02 -11.43
CA VAL A 169 -29.94 1.87 -12.62
C VAL A 169 -31.41 1.82 -12.28
N SER A 170 -32.25 2.33 -13.20
CA SER A 170 -33.71 2.18 -13.10
C SER A 170 -34.13 0.75 -13.39
N ALA A 171 -35.42 0.45 -13.16
CA ALA A 171 -36.02 -0.82 -13.54
C ALA A 171 -35.91 -1.11 -15.05
N ASP A 172 -35.85 -0.07 -15.87
CA ASP A 172 -35.72 -0.13 -17.33
C ASP A 172 -34.26 -0.18 -17.80
N GLY A 173 -33.29 -0.18 -16.86
CA GLY A 173 -31.85 -0.26 -17.15
C GLY A 173 -31.20 1.07 -17.46
N GLU A 174 -31.87 2.22 -17.30
CA GLU A 174 -31.29 3.55 -17.48
C GLU A 174 -30.41 3.90 -16.29
N GLN A 175 -29.28 4.55 -16.55
CA GLN A 175 -28.38 5.05 -15.50
C GLN A 175 -29.02 6.24 -14.78
N LEU A 176 -29.29 6.09 -13.51
CA LEU A 176 -29.79 7.15 -12.62
C LEU A 176 -28.65 7.92 -11.93
N GLY A 177 -27.53 7.26 -11.69
CA GLY A 177 -26.40 7.83 -11.00
C GLY A 177 -25.30 6.81 -10.75
N ILE A 178 -24.34 7.20 -9.93
CA ILE A 178 -23.27 6.33 -9.45
C ILE A 178 -23.20 6.41 -7.93
N LEU A 179 -23.22 5.28 -7.27
CA LEU A 179 -22.93 5.14 -5.85
C LEU A 179 -21.45 4.85 -5.68
N ALA A 180 -20.77 5.60 -4.84
CA ALA A 180 -19.40 5.37 -4.43
C ALA A 180 -19.31 5.30 -2.90
N VAL A 181 -18.71 4.23 -2.38
CA VAL A 181 -18.40 4.04 -0.97
C VAL A 181 -16.91 4.20 -0.79
N GLN A 182 -16.50 5.19 -0.01
CA GLN A 182 -15.10 5.58 0.17
C GLN A 182 -14.49 4.94 1.40
N MET A 183 -13.29 4.37 1.26
CA MET A 183 -12.56 3.76 2.36
C MET A 183 -12.05 4.81 3.35
N ASN A 184 -12.05 4.48 4.62
CA ASN A 184 -11.39 5.26 5.63
C ASN A 184 -9.86 5.11 5.50
N MET A 185 -9.24 6.06 4.80
CA MET A 185 -7.79 6.05 4.53
C MET A 185 -6.94 6.26 5.78
N ASP A 186 -7.50 6.78 6.87
CA ASP A 186 -6.76 6.96 8.12
C ASP A 186 -6.26 5.62 8.69
N LEU A 187 -6.98 4.53 8.43
CA LEU A 187 -6.55 3.19 8.81
C LEU A 187 -5.25 2.79 8.11
N ILE A 188 -5.19 3.01 6.79
CA ILE A 188 -4.00 2.70 5.99
C ILE A 188 -2.88 3.66 6.32
N ASN A 189 -3.18 4.97 6.34
CA ASN A 189 -2.19 6.00 6.62
C ASN A 189 -1.56 5.84 8.00
N SER A 190 -2.34 5.52 9.03
CA SER A 190 -1.82 5.28 10.38
C SER A 190 -0.95 4.01 10.47
N ALA A 191 -1.23 3.01 9.66
CA ALA A 191 -0.42 1.79 9.61
C ALA A 191 0.97 2.00 8.98
N ILE A 192 1.13 3.04 8.14
CA ILE A 192 2.36 3.33 7.40
C ILE A 192 3.02 4.67 7.77
N ALA A 193 2.38 5.52 8.58
CA ALA A 193 2.81 6.91 8.83
C ALA A 193 4.21 7.05 9.45
N ASP A 194 4.66 6.07 10.22
CA ASP A 194 5.96 6.10 10.90
C ASP A 194 7.06 5.31 10.14
N ARG A 195 6.84 5.00 8.85
CA ARG A 195 7.72 4.10 8.10
C ARG A 195 8.34 4.77 6.89
N GLU A 196 9.62 4.47 6.67
CA GLU A 196 10.38 4.92 5.51
C GLU A 196 10.11 4.09 4.24
N GLU A 197 9.25 3.09 4.33
CA GLU A 197 9.02 2.13 3.26
C GLU A 197 7.91 2.61 2.30
N ASN A 198 8.16 2.43 1.02
CA ASN A 198 7.21 2.76 -0.03
C ASN A 198 6.20 1.61 -0.19
N THR A 199 4.93 1.93 -0.15
CA THR A 199 3.85 0.94 -0.24
C THR A 199 3.00 1.20 -1.47
N VAL A 200 2.66 0.12 -2.17
CA VAL A 200 1.74 0.13 -3.31
C VAL A 200 0.64 -0.90 -3.06
N LEU A 201 -0.59 -0.52 -3.29
CA LEU A 201 -1.74 -1.42 -3.30
C LEU A 201 -2.26 -1.54 -4.72
N LEU A 202 -2.30 -2.77 -5.24
CA LEU A 202 -2.83 -3.08 -6.56
C LEU A 202 -4.09 -3.93 -6.44
N TYR A 203 -5.03 -3.67 -7.34
CA TYR A 203 -6.23 -4.45 -7.52
C TYR A 203 -6.04 -5.43 -8.68
N ASN A 204 -6.22 -6.72 -8.42
CA ASN A 204 -6.01 -7.81 -9.39
C ASN A 204 -4.66 -7.72 -10.14
N ASP A 205 -3.60 -7.25 -9.46
CA ASP A 205 -2.24 -7.09 -9.99
C ASP A 205 -2.11 -6.10 -11.16
N VAL A 206 -3.10 -5.25 -11.41
CA VAL A 206 -3.13 -4.37 -12.60
C VAL A 206 -3.24 -2.90 -12.23
N ASN A 207 -4.25 -2.56 -11.43
CA ASN A 207 -4.58 -1.18 -11.16
C ASN A 207 -3.99 -0.76 -9.82
N VAL A 208 -3.18 0.29 -9.81
CA VAL A 208 -2.71 0.92 -8.57
C VAL A 208 -3.87 1.65 -7.92
N LEU A 209 -4.31 1.16 -6.76
CA LEU A 209 -5.37 1.79 -5.98
C LEU A 209 -4.81 2.80 -4.96
N TYR A 210 -3.59 2.60 -4.50
CA TYR A 210 -2.96 3.45 -3.51
C TYR A 210 -1.45 3.33 -3.59
N THR A 211 -0.79 4.46 -3.39
CA THR A 211 0.66 4.51 -3.18
C THR A 211 1.01 5.72 -2.30
N ASN A 212 2.00 5.57 -1.41
CA ASN A 212 2.53 6.65 -0.59
C ASN A 212 3.78 7.32 -1.20
N TYR A 213 4.15 6.97 -2.43
CA TYR A 213 5.27 7.56 -3.15
C TYR A 213 4.96 7.66 -4.66
N GLU A 214 5.77 8.41 -5.41
CA GLU A 214 5.65 8.46 -6.86
C GLU A 214 6.21 7.18 -7.50
N VAL A 215 5.32 6.36 -8.02
CA VAL A 215 5.65 5.17 -8.82
C VAL A 215 5.84 5.61 -10.27
N SER A 216 7.01 5.36 -10.85
CA SER A 216 7.18 5.59 -12.29
C SER A 216 6.41 4.54 -13.10
N GLY A 217 5.92 4.91 -14.29
CA GLY A 217 5.19 3.96 -15.14
C GLY A 217 5.98 2.70 -15.49
N THR A 218 7.32 2.78 -15.56
CA THR A 218 8.20 1.61 -15.76
C THR A 218 8.29 0.73 -14.52
N GLU A 219 8.24 1.32 -13.31
CA GLU A 219 8.22 0.56 -12.06
C GLU A 219 6.88 -0.12 -11.85
N GLU A 220 5.79 0.57 -12.15
CA GLU A 220 4.42 0.03 -12.14
C GLU A 220 4.31 -1.19 -13.06
N LEU A 221 4.75 -1.07 -14.31
CA LEU A 221 4.74 -2.16 -15.28
C LEU A 221 5.60 -3.36 -14.83
N ALA A 222 6.74 -3.10 -14.20
CA ALA A 222 7.62 -4.16 -13.67
C ALA A 222 6.96 -4.89 -12.50
N LEU A 223 6.31 -4.17 -11.58
CA LEU A 223 5.55 -4.73 -10.47
C LEU A 223 4.38 -5.58 -10.97
N GLU A 224 3.56 -5.03 -11.89
CA GLU A 224 2.44 -5.72 -12.51
C GLU A 224 2.89 -7.02 -13.19
N THR A 225 3.92 -6.94 -14.03
CA THR A 225 4.45 -8.11 -14.76
C THR A 225 4.92 -9.20 -13.80
N TYR A 226 5.63 -8.82 -12.73
CA TYR A 226 6.12 -9.76 -11.73
C TYR A 226 4.96 -10.41 -10.96
N LEU A 227 4.00 -9.62 -10.47
CA LEU A 227 2.88 -10.11 -9.68
C LEU A 227 1.97 -11.06 -10.47
N ARG A 228 1.74 -10.76 -11.75
CA ARG A 228 1.00 -11.64 -12.66
C ARG A 228 1.73 -12.95 -12.96
N SER A 229 3.06 -12.92 -13.00
CA SER A 229 3.86 -14.12 -13.27
C SER A 229 3.94 -15.07 -12.08
N THR A 230 3.62 -14.60 -10.86
CA THR A 230 3.73 -15.41 -9.64
C THR A 230 2.38 -15.96 -9.19
N THR A 231 2.36 -17.26 -8.90
CA THR A 231 1.20 -17.95 -8.32
C THR A 231 1.21 -17.96 -6.79
N ARG A 232 2.27 -17.45 -6.17
CA ARG A 232 2.40 -17.44 -4.71
C ARG A 232 1.64 -16.27 -4.11
N TRP A 233 1.01 -16.50 -2.97
CA TRP A 233 0.27 -15.48 -2.22
C TRP A 233 1.18 -14.52 -1.45
N THR A 234 2.39 -14.93 -1.15
CA THR A 234 3.40 -14.09 -0.51
C THR A 234 4.76 -14.37 -1.10
N GLY A 235 5.60 -13.37 -1.17
CA GLY A 235 6.97 -13.53 -1.65
C GLY A 235 7.79 -12.26 -1.52
N ASN A 236 9.04 -12.39 -1.93
CA ASN A 236 9.94 -11.27 -2.07
C ASN A 236 10.81 -11.48 -3.32
N THR A 237 11.23 -10.41 -3.91
CA THR A 237 12.14 -10.40 -5.06
C THR A 237 13.00 -9.16 -5.04
N ARG A 238 14.07 -9.21 -5.82
CA ARG A 238 14.90 -8.04 -6.13
C ARG A 238 14.83 -7.83 -7.62
N PHE A 239 14.57 -6.61 -8.04
CA PHE A 239 14.65 -6.23 -9.45
C PHE A 239 15.25 -4.83 -9.60
N SER A 240 15.84 -4.57 -10.75
CA SER A 240 16.41 -3.29 -11.09
C SER A 240 15.50 -2.56 -12.08
N VAL A 241 15.09 -1.34 -11.73
CA VAL A 241 14.29 -0.47 -12.59
C VAL A 241 15.03 0.84 -12.76
N ILE A 242 15.32 1.21 -14.00
CA ILE A 242 16.02 2.48 -14.37
C ILE A 242 17.33 2.65 -13.58
N GLY A 243 18.11 1.57 -13.43
CA GLY A 243 19.39 1.59 -12.72
C GLY A 243 19.29 1.67 -11.19
N LYS A 244 18.07 1.60 -10.63
CA LYS A 244 17.84 1.51 -9.18
C LYS A 244 17.47 0.08 -8.81
N ASP A 245 18.21 -0.50 -7.89
CA ASP A 245 17.89 -1.79 -7.31
C ASP A 245 16.80 -1.64 -6.26
N ARG A 246 15.69 -2.36 -6.46
CA ARG A 246 14.56 -2.41 -5.54
C ARG A 246 14.44 -3.78 -4.91
N PHE A 247 14.20 -3.79 -3.61
CA PHE A 247 13.79 -4.98 -2.88
C PHE A 247 12.28 -4.92 -2.66
N VAL A 248 11.56 -5.90 -3.16
CA VAL A 248 10.11 -5.93 -3.14
C VAL A 248 9.64 -7.11 -2.33
N THR A 249 8.76 -6.85 -1.38
CA THR A 249 8.00 -7.85 -0.65
C THR A 249 6.54 -7.65 -0.95
N TYR A 250 5.81 -8.73 -1.20
CA TYR A 250 4.38 -8.64 -1.51
C TYR A 250 3.56 -9.66 -0.74
N LYS A 251 2.29 -9.33 -0.55
CA LYS A 251 1.24 -10.21 -0.03
C LYS A 251 -0.02 -10.00 -0.84
N LYS A 252 -0.56 -11.08 -1.42
CA LYS A 252 -1.88 -11.10 -2.05
C LYS A 252 -2.94 -11.37 -0.98
N VAL A 253 -3.99 -10.59 -0.99
CA VAL A 253 -5.11 -10.64 -0.05
C VAL A 253 -6.36 -10.95 -0.83
N HIS A 254 -7.10 -11.95 -0.40
CA HIS A 254 -8.40 -12.30 -0.95
C HIS A 254 -9.45 -12.12 0.14
N PRO A 255 -10.14 -10.98 0.20
CA PRO A 255 -11.17 -10.76 1.20
C PRO A 255 -12.29 -11.80 1.08
N GLN A 256 -12.92 -12.12 2.21
CA GLN A 256 -14.01 -13.09 2.23
C GLN A 256 -15.18 -12.57 1.40
N ASN A 257 -15.84 -13.48 0.69
CA ASN A 257 -17.02 -13.22 -0.13
C ASN A 257 -16.80 -12.34 -1.37
N THR A 258 -15.56 -12.13 -1.81
CA THR A 258 -15.26 -11.42 -3.06
C THR A 258 -14.57 -12.35 -4.06
N THR A 259 -14.71 -12.06 -5.35
CA THR A 259 -13.96 -12.75 -6.42
C THR A 259 -12.64 -12.04 -6.74
N ASN A 260 -12.43 -10.89 -6.13
CA ASN A 260 -11.31 -10.01 -6.39
C ASN A 260 -10.21 -10.22 -5.34
N TYR A 261 -8.99 -9.91 -5.68
CA TYR A 261 -7.87 -9.94 -4.77
C TYR A 261 -7.06 -8.64 -4.85
N TYR A 262 -6.29 -8.39 -3.83
CA TYR A 262 -5.46 -7.19 -3.70
C TYR A 262 -4.02 -7.62 -3.48
N SER A 263 -3.11 -6.95 -4.15
CA SER A 263 -1.67 -7.15 -3.94
C SER A 263 -1.10 -5.96 -3.20
N LEU A 264 -0.78 -6.19 -1.94
CA LEU A 264 0.00 -5.27 -1.13
C LEU A 264 1.47 -5.47 -1.43
N VAL A 265 2.16 -4.40 -1.76
CA VAL A 265 3.56 -4.42 -2.15
C VAL A 265 4.32 -3.40 -1.34
N SER A 266 5.34 -3.84 -0.63
CA SER A 266 6.33 -2.97 0.01
C SER A 266 7.55 -2.91 -0.89
N VAL A 267 7.97 -1.70 -1.26
CA VAL A 267 9.10 -1.45 -2.15
C VAL A 267 10.17 -0.67 -1.38
N GLN A 268 11.32 -1.27 -1.20
CA GLN A 268 12.45 -0.66 -0.52
C GLN A 268 13.61 -0.43 -1.47
N ASP A 269 14.28 0.72 -1.33
CA ASP A 269 15.53 0.97 -2.03
C ASP A 269 16.62 0.06 -1.45
N TYR A 270 17.18 -0.81 -2.30
CA TYR A 270 18.23 -1.73 -1.88
C TYR A 270 19.55 -1.02 -1.56
N SER A 271 19.74 0.21 -2.06
CA SER A 271 20.90 1.03 -1.75
C SER A 271 21.01 1.34 -0.26
N GLY A 272 19.91 1.63 0.42
CA GLY A 272 19.88 1.87 1.86
C GLY A 272 20.32 0.65 2.67
N ILE A 273 19.87 -0.55 2.29
CA ILE A 273 20.31 -1.80 2.92
C ILE A 273 21.81 -2.02 2.67
N THR A 274 22.26 -1.77 1.44
CA THR A 274 23.67 -1.91 1.07
C THR A 274 24.55 -0.94 1.84
N GLU A 275 24.10 0.30 2.04
CA GLU A 275 24.82 1.31 2.82
C GLU A 275 24.96 0.89 4.28
N GLN A 276 23.91 0.40 4.92
CA GLN A 276 23.96 -0.15 6.28
C GLN A 276 24.94 -1.33 6.38
N ILE A 277 24.92 -2.26 5.40
CA ILE A 277 25.86 -3.38 5.34
C ILE A 277 27.30 -2.87 5.19
N ASN A 278 27.54 -1.90 4.29
CA ASN A 278 28.85 -1.30 4.07
C ASN A 278 29.37 -0.61 5.33
N GLN A 279 28.50 0.07 6.07
CA GLN A 279 28.87 0.76 7.31
C GLN A 279 29.27 -0.24 8.42
N VAL A 280 28.49 -1.33 8.57
CA VAL A 280 28.84 -2.43 9.49
C VAL A 280 30.18 -3.07 9.08
N THR A 281 30.35 -3.30 7.78
CA THR A 281 31.56 -3.88 7.20
C THR A 281 32.79 -2.98 7.45
N PHE A 282 32.65 -1.69 7.17
CA PHE A 282 33.72 -0.71 7.40
C PHE A 282 34.14 -0.65 8.87
N ASN A 283 33.18 -0.57 9.79
CA ASN A 283 33.44 -0.55 11.22
C ASN A 283 34.15 -1.83 11.70
N ALA A 284 33.75 -2.98 11.18
CA ALA A 284 34.41 -4.25 11.49
C ALA A 284 35.87 -4.26 11.02
N TYR A 285 36.16 -3.83 9.80
CA TYR A 285 37.53 -3.75 9.30
C TYR A 285 38.36 -2.71 10.05
N LEU A 286 37.78 -1.60 10.44
CA LEU A 286 38.46 -0.56 11.23
C LEU A 286 38.91 -1.11 12.59
N ILE A 287 38.02 -1.85 13.30
CA ILE A 287 38.35 -2.48 14.57
C ILE A 287 39.48 -3.50 14.42
N VAL A 288 39.42 -4.30 13.34
CA VAL A 288 40.48 -5.27 12.99
C VAL A 288 41.79 -4.57 12.73
N GLY A 289 41.80 -3.52 11.92
CA GLY A 289 42.98 -2.73 11.60
C GLY A 289 43.65 -2.13 12.83
N ILE A 290 42.86 -1.54 13.74
CA ILE A 290 43.36 -0.98 15.00
C ILE A 290 43.96 -2.10 15.88
N GLY A 291 43.27 -3.23 16.00
CA GLY A 291 43.76 -4.38 16.76
C GLY A 291 45.08 -4.92 16.23
N MET A 292 45.25 -4.99 14.90
CA MET A 292 46.50 -5.39 14.26
C MET A 292 47.62 -4.40 14.54
N LEU A 293 47.34 -3.08 14.45
CA LEU A 293 48.35 -2.03 14.72
C LEU A 293 48.85 -2.11 16.17
N ILE A 294 47.94 -2.26 17.13
CA ILE A 294 48.29 -2.40 18.56
C ILE A 294 49.14 -3.67 18.77
N SER A 295 48.73 -4.79 18.21
CA SER A 295 49.44 -6.05 18.34
C SER A 295 50.85 -5.98 17.70
N PHE A 296 50.97 -5.31 16.55
CA PHE A 296 52.25 -5.10 15.90
C PHE A 296 53.17 -4.20 16.71
N ALA A 297 52.63 -3.10 17.29
CA ALA A 297 53.38 -2.21 18.15
C ALA A 297 53.91 -2.92 19.42
N MET A 298 53.07 -3.82 20.02
CA MET A 298 53.50 -4.64 21.16
C MET A 298 54.64 -5.61 20.81
N ILE A 299 54.60 -6.22 19.63
CA ILE A 299 55.65 -7.12 19.15
C ILE A 299 56.96 -6.39 18.94
N ILE A 300 56.92 -5.17 18.35
CA ILE A 300 58.11 -4.33 18.17
C ILE A 300 58.64 -3.89 19.54
N GLY A 301 57.81 -3.41 20.44
CA GLY A 301 58.22 -3.01 21.81
C GLY A 301 58.90 -4.14 22.56
N TYR A 302 58.34 -5.34 22.49
CA TYR A 302 58.91 -6.52 23.15
C TYR A 302 60.23 -7.01 22.46
N SER A 303 60.36 -6.76 21.16
CA SER A 303 61.58 -7.14 20.39
C SER A 303 62.74 -6.15 20.56
N THR A 304 62.49 -4.96 21.08
CA THR A 304 63.49 -3.89 21.34
C THR A 304 63.92 -3.84 22.82
N SER A 305 63.18 -4.47 23.73
CA SER A 305 63.50 -4.67 25.10
C SER A 305 64.29 -5.98 25.27
#